data_22a9d2acee1472f32de5e6baa83203b5
#
_entry.id   22a9d2acee1472f32de5e6baa83203b5
#
_cell.length_a   1.000
_cell.length_b   1.000
_cell.length_c   1.000
_cell.angle_alpha   90.00
_cell.angle_beta   90.00
_cell.angle_gamma   90.00
#
_symmetry.space_group_name_H-M   'P 1'
#
loop_
_entity.id
_entity.type
_entity.pdbx_description
1 polymer ?
#
loop_
_entity_poly.entity_id
_entity_poly.type
_entity_poly.pdbx_seq_one_letter_code
_entity_poly.pdbx_strand_id
1 'polypeptide(L)'
;MNTDKNTALYEKMAAEQDKFRDWLKSQPPEEILKHTYEYTVREDILMAMEELDLPQSRAAALLASSSPLADVYKEFSDRETSYMDVERDSIEQRAEAALDAQRELPLYRHDAAYAREQGDLD
;
A
#
# COMPACT_ATOMS: atom_id res chain seq x y z
N MET A 1 5.85 -32.07 -20.93
CA MET A 1 6.64 -31.12 -20.16
C MET A 1 5.83 -30.51 -19.08
N ASN A 2 6.30 -30.60 -17.86
CA ASN A 2 5.58 -30.03 -16.75
C ASN A 2 5.77 -28.52 -16.69
N THR A 3 4.68 -27.83 -16.74
CA THR A 3 4.70 -26.38 -16.54
C THR A 3 4.91 -26.09 -15.08
N ASP A 4 5.84 -25.20 -14.79
CA ASP A 4 6.00 -24.68 -13.45
C ASP A 4 4.70 -23.96 -13.07
N LYS A 5 4.08 -24.40 -12.00
CA LYS A 5 2.81 -23.83 -11.56
C LYS A 5 2.95 -22.38 -11.13
N ASN A 6 4.12 -22.02 -10.60
CA ASN A 6 4.38 -20.61 -10.25
C ASN A 6 4.39 -19.73 -11.49
N THR A 7 5.02 -20.20 -12.57
CA THR A 7 5.04 -19.44 -13.81
C THR A 7 3.64 -19.30 -14.38
N ALA A 8 2.89 -20.39 -14.42
CA ALA A 8 1.52 -20.36 -14.92
C ALA A 8 0.63 -19.44 -14.09
N LEU A 9 0.81 -19.48 -12.77
CA LEU A 9 0.06 -18.61 -11.87
C LEU A 9 0.39 -17.14 -12.10
N TYR A 10 1.68 -16.83 -12.22
CA TYR A 10 2.10 -15.45 -12.51
C TYR A 10 1.48 -14.95 -13.81
N GLU A 11 1.54 -15.76 -14.85
CA GLU A 11 0.99 -15.38 -16.15
C GLU A 11 -0.51 -15.14 -16.08
N LYS A 12 -1.22 -15.98 -15.33
CA LYS A 12 -2.65 -15.81 -15.15
C LYS A 12 -2.97 -14.54 -14.38
N MET A 13 -2.23 -14.26 -13.33
CA MET A 13 -2.40 -13.03 -12.54
C MET A 13 -2.07 -11.79 -13.36
N ALA A 14 -1.01 -11.85 -14.17
CA ALA A 14 -0.63 -10.74 -15.03
C ALA A 14 -1.73 -10.43 -16.05
N ALA A 15 -2.31 -11.47 -16.64
CA ALA A 15 -3.42 -11.28 -17.56
C ALA A 15 -4.65 -10.70 -16.86
N GLU A 16 -4.90 -11.13 -15.63
CA GLU A 16 -5.98 -10.59 -14.82
C GLU A 16 -5.76 -9.09 -14.55
N GLN A 17 -4.53 -8.70 -14.25
CA GLN A 17 -4.20 -7.31 -14.02
C GLN A 17 -4.34 -6.46 -15.28
N ASP A 18 -3.99 -7.02 -16.45
CA ASP A 18 -4.17 -6.31 -17.71
C ASP A 18 -5.65 -6.01 -17.96
N LYS A 19 -6.52 -6.94 -17.67
CA LYS A 19 -7.96 -6.73 -17.81
C LYS A 19 -8.46 -5.68 -16.82
N PHE A 20 -7.96 -5.70 -15.60
CA PHE A 20 -8.33 -4.72 -14.59
C PHE A 20 -7.89 -3.33 -15.02
N ARG A 21 -6.66 -3.22 -15.53
CA ARG A 21 -6.14 -1.94 -16.04
C ARG A 21 -7.00 -1.40 -17.16
N ASP A 22 -7.36 -2.25 -18.11
CA ASP A 22 -8.18 -1.83 -19.25
C ASP A 22 -9.55 -1.35 -18.78
N TRP A 23 -10.16 -2.11 -17.86
CA TRP A 23 -11.44 -1.68 -17.28
C TRP A 23 -11.29 -0.33 -16.58
N LEU A 24 -10.24 -0.17 -15.80
CA LEU A 24 -10.01 1.05 -15.04
C LEU A 24 -9.85 2.26 -15.96
N LYS A 25 -9.12 2.09 -17.06
CA LYS A 25 -8.91 3.17 -18.03
C LYS A 25 -10.22 3.62 -18.68
N SER A 26 -11.22 2.77 -18.72
CA SER A 26 -12.52 3.09 -19.30
C SER A 26 -13.45 3.80 -18.32
N GLN A 27 -13.05 3.95 -17.07
CA GLN A 27 -13.88 4.52 -16.04
C GLN A 27 -13.71 6.04 -15.94
N PRO A 28 -14.72 6.76 -15.39
CA PRO A 28 -14.55 8.19 -15.12
C PRO A 28 -13.44 8.42 -14.09
N PRO A 29 -12.84 9.63 -14.08
CA PRO A 29 -11.76 9.92 -13.15
C PRO A 29 -12.07 9.61 -11.68
N GLU A 30 -13.29 9.85 -11.25
CA GLU A 30 -13.69 9.59 -9.87
C GLU A 30 -13.64 8.11 -9.53
N GLU A 31 -14.04 7.26 -10.48
CA GLU A 31 -13.97 5.81 -10.29
C GLU A 31 -12.52 5.32 -10.32
N ILE A 32 -11.71 5.91 -11.18
CA ILE A 32 -10.29 5.57 -11.23
C ILE A 32 -9.65 5.84 -9.87
N LEU A 33 -9.94 6.99 -9.25
CA LEU A 33 -9.38 7.33 -7.96
C LEU A 33 -9.77 6.35 -6.86
N LYS A 34 -10.99 5.81 -6.92
CA LYS A 34 -11.44 4.84 -5.93
C LYS A 34 -10.69 3.52 -6.01
N HIS A 35 -10.17 3.18 -7.18
CA HIS A 35 -9.52 1.89 -7.41
C HIS A 35 -8.01 1.98 -7.56
N THR A 36 -7.42 3.17 -7.37
CA THR A 36 -5.98 3.36 -7.52
C THR A 36 -5.19 2.52 -6.53
N TYR A 37 -5.65 2.46 -5.30
CA TYR A 37 -4.98 1.69 -4.27
C TYR A 37 -5.00 0.20 -4.61
N GLU A 38 -6.15 -0.30 -5.03
CA GLU A 38 -6.28 -1.70 -5.43
C GLU A 38 -5.33 -2.02 -6.58
N TYR A 39 -5.25 -1.15 -7.57
CA TYR A 39 -4.37 -1.34 -8.71
C TYR A 39 -2.91 -1.42 -8.26
N THR A 40 -2.50 -0.51 -7.39
CA THR A 40 -1.13 -0.47 -6.88
C THR A 40 -0.79 -1.73 -6.09
N VAL A 41 -1.68 -2.18 -5.21
CA VAL A 41 -1.45 -3.39 -4.43
C VAL A 41 -1.38 -4.61 -5.33
N ARG A 42 -2.22 -4.69 -6.34
CA ARG A 42 -2.17 -5.79 -7.31
C ARG A 42 -0.83 -5.83 -8.05
N GLU A 43 -0.27 -4.65 -8.40
CA GLU A 43 1.06 -4.59 -9.00
C GLU A 43 2.12 -5.10 -8.02
N ASP A 44 2.02 -4.74 -6.76
CA ASP A 44 2.94 -5.22 -5.72
C ASP A 44 2.86 -6.74 -5.56
N ILE A 45 1.66 -7.30 -5.62
CA ILE A 45 1.47 -8.74 -5.55
C ILE A 45 2.17 -9.43 -6.72
N LEU A 46 2.05 -8.88 -7.92
CA LEU A 46 2.74 -9.43 -9.09
C LEU A 46 4.25 -9.40 -8.91
N MET A 47 4.78 -8.30 -8.37
CA MET A 47 6.22 -8.21 -8.10
C MET A 47 6.66 -9.25 -7.07
N ALA A 48 5.86 -9.46 -6.04
CA ALA A 48 6.15 -10.47 -5.03
C ALA A 48 6.17 -11.87 -5.65
N MET A 49 5.26 -12.13 -6.60
CA MET A 49 5.20 -13.43 -7.27
C MET A 49 6.46 -13.74 -8.08
N GLU A 50 7.16 -12.71 -8.55
CA GLU A 50 8.41 -12.93 -9.30
C GLU A 50 9.48 -13.58 -8.46
N GLU A 51 9.50 -13.29 -7.16
CA GLU A 51 10.52 -13.80 -6.25
C GLU A 51 10.03 -14.97 -5.39
N LEU A 52 8.72 -15.12 -5.28
CA LEU A 52 8.12 -16.12 -4.42
C LEU A 52 8.10 -17.46 -5.15
N ASP A 53 8.52 -18.50 -4.44
CA ASP A 53 8.50 -19.85 -4.97
C ASP A 53 7.59 -20.72 -4.11
N LEU A 54 6.33 -20.75 -4.48
CA LEU A 54 5.34 -21.56 -3.77
C LEU A 54 5.53 -23.04 -4.07
N PRO A 55 5.25 -23.92 -3.10
CA PRO A 55 5.13 -25.35 -3.42
C PRO A 55 4.15 -25.56 -4.56
N GLN A 56 4.44 -26.47 -5.46
CA GLN A 56 3.63 -26.68 -6.66
C GLN A 56 2.15 -26.92 -6.34
N SER A 57 1.87 -27.64 -5.27
CA SER A 57 0.48 -27.90 -4.86
C SER A 57 -0.26 -26.61 -4.47
N ARG A 58 0.42 -25.68 -3.84
CA ARG A 58 -0.17 -24.40 -3.42
C ARG A 58 -0.37 -23.49 -4.62
N ALA A 59 0.62 -23.42 -5.50
CA ALA A 59 0.50 -22.65 -6.72
C ALA A 59 -0.64 -23.19 -7.59
N ALA A 60 -0.77 -24.51 -7.68
CA ALA A 60 -1.86 -25.13 -8.42
C ALA A 60 -3.22 -24.79 -7.83
N ALA A 61 -3.32 -24.75 -6.49
CA ALA A 61 -4.57 -24.41 -5.83
C ALA A 61 -5.02 -22.99 -6.15
N LEU A 62 -4.08 -22.04 -6.14
CA LEU A 62 -4.40 -20.67 -6.54
C LEU A 62 -4.72 -20.57 -8.02
N LEU A 63 -4.00 -21.33 -8.83
CA LEU A 63 -4.21 -21.34 -10.28
C LEU A 63 -5.62 -21.85 -10.65
N ALA A 64 -6.21 -22.66 -9.80
CA ALA A 64 -7.56 -23.18 -10.02
C ALA A 64 -8.64 -22.09 -9.88
N SER A 65 -8.33 -20.99 -9.20
CA SER A 65 -9.26 -19.87 -9.09
C SER A 65 -9.41 -19.17 -10.44
N SER A 66 -10.61 -18.67 -10.71
CA SER A 66 -10.85 -17.86 -11.91
C SER A 66 -10.21 -16.47 -11.80
N SER A 67 -9.91 -16.02 -10.57
CA SER A 67 -9.35 -14.67 -10.33
C SER A 67 -8.37 -14.71 -9.16
N PRO A 68 -7.22 -15.39 -9.31
CA PRO A 68 -6.28 -15.55 -8.21
C PRO A 68 -5.72 -14.22 -7.71
N LEU A 69 -5.51 -13.24 -8.58
CA LEU A 69 -5.01 -11.94 -8.16
C LEU A 69 -6.03 -11.22 -7.28
N ALA A 70 -7.29 -11.22 -7.67
CA ALA A 70 -8.35 -10.62 -6.87
C ALA A 70 -8.47 -11.32 -5.52
N ASP A 71 -8.32 -12.63 -5.49
CA ASP A 71 -8.38 -13.40 -4.24
C ASP A 71 -7.27 -12.99 -3.28
N VAL A 72 -6.04 -12.86 -3.79
CA VAL A 72 -4.91 -12.44 -2.95
C VAL A 72 -5.08 -11.01 -2.48
N TYR A 73 -5.56 -10.14 -3.36
CA TYR A 73 -5.84 -8.76 -2.97
C TYR A 73 -6.86 -8.71 -1.83
N LYS A 74 -7.91 -9.52 -1.92
CA LYS A 74 -8.93 -9.57 -0.88
C LYS A 74 -8.35 -10.03 0.45
N GLU A 75 -7.50 -11.05 0.41
CA GLU A 75 -6.81 -11.55 1.60
C GLU A 75 -5.97 -10.45 2.25
N PHE A 76 -5.23 -9.71 1.43
CA PHE A 76 -4.43 -8.59 1.91
C PHE A 76 -5.32 -7.51 2.52
N SER A 77 -6.39 -7.16 1.84
CA SER A 77 -7.32 -6.13 2.27
C SER A 77 -7.97 -6.47 3.61
N ASP A 78 -8.30 -7.75 3.82
CA ASP A 78 -8.87 -8.20 5.08
C ASP A 78 -7.91 -8.07 6.26
N ARG A 79 -6.61 -8.04 5.98
CA ARG A 79 -5.57 -7.88 7.01
C ARG A 79 -5.18 -6.43 7.24
N GLU A 80 -5.78 -5.52 6.52
CA GLU A 80 -5.35 -4.13 6.44
C GLU A 80 -5.69 -3.30 7.67
N THR A 81 -6.43 -3.85 8.62
CA THR A 81 -6.78 -3.13 9.85
C THR A 81 -5.54 -2.63 10.58
N SER A 82 -4.47 -3.42 10.58
CA SER A 82 -3.23 -3.00 11.21
C SER A 82 -2.54 -1.87 10.45
N TYR A 83 -2.80 -1.78 9.14
CA TYR A 83 -2.23 -0.73 8.30
C TYR A 83 -2.77 0.65 8.69
N MET A 84 -4.08 0.73 8.96
CA MET A 84 -4.68 1.97 9.41
C MET A 84 -4.12 2.43 10.76
N ASP A 85 -3.81 1.48 11.63
CA ASP A 85 -3.19 1.79 12.91
C ASP A 85 -1.79 2.37 12.71
N VAL A 86 -1.01 1.82 11.79
CA VAL A 86 0.32 2.34 11.49
C VAL A 86 0.23 3.76 10.93
N GLU A 87 -0.73 4.02 10.08
CA GLU A 87 -0.95 5.35 9.53
C GLU A 87 -1.29 6.36 10.63
N ARG A 88 -2.18 5.97 11.53
CA ARG A 88 -2.54 6.82 12.66
C ARG A 88 -1.34 7.10 13.55
N ASP A 89 -0.60 6.07 13.91
CA ASP A 89 0.59 6.20 14.73
C ASP A 89 1.62 7.12 14.06
N SER A 90 1.77 7.02 12.76
CA SER A 90 2.70 7.86 12.00
C SER A 90 2.32 9.33 12.10
N ILE A 91 1.02 9.61 11.99
CA ILE A 91 0.52 10.98 12.14
C ILE A 91 0.82 11.51 13.54
N GLU A 92 0.51 10.71 14.55
CA GLU A 92 0.72 11.12 15.93
C GLU A 92 2.19 11.35 16.24
N GLN A 93 3.06 10.45 15.79
CA GLN A 93 4.49 10.57 16.01
C GLN A 93 5.07 11.80 15.29
N ARG A 94 4.61 12.04 14.07
CA ARG A 94 5.10 13.20 13.32
C ARG A 94 4.63 14.51 13.96
N ALA A 95 3.40 14.53 14.46
CA ALA A 95 2.85 15.71 15.14
C ALA A 95 3.65 15.99 16.41
N GLU A 96 3.99 14.96 17.17
CA GLU A 96 4.79 15.13 18.39
C GLU A 96 6.18 15.63 18.07
N ALA A 97 6.83 15.08 17.05
CA ALA A 97 8.14 15.54 16.63
C ALA A 97 8.11 17.00 16.17
N ALA A 98 7.07 17.39 15.46
CA ALA A 98 6.90 18.77 15.02
C ALA A 98 6.74 19.73 16.21
N LEU A 99 5.99 19.30 17.21
CA LEU A 99 5.79 20.09 18.42
C LEU A 99 7.09 20.24 19.21
N ASP A 100 7.85 19.17 19.35
CA ASP A 100 9.14 19.21 20.03
C ASP A 100 10.12 20.14 19.32
N ALA A 101 10.15 20.12 18.00
CA ALA A 101 11.00 21.02 17.22
C ALA A 101 10.64 22.47 17.47
N GLN A 102 9.35 22.79 17.59
CA GLN A 102 8.91 24.15 17.90
C GLN A 102 9.36 24.57 19.28
N ARG A 103 9.30 23.67 20.25
CA ARG A 103 9.72 23.97 21.62
C ARG A 103 11.21 24.21 21.71
N GLU A 104 12.02 23.53 20.94
CA GLU A 104 13.47 23.68 20.96
C GLU A 104 13.93 24.98 20.30
N LEU A 105 13.24 25.44 19.29
CA LEU A 105 13.63 26.64 18.57
C LEU A 105 13.83 27.87 19.47
N PRO A 106 12.91 28.20 20.38
CA PRO A 106 13.12 29.33 21.29
C PRO A 106 14.34 29.18 22.21
N LEU A 107 14.58 27.95 22.68
CA LEU A 107 15.72 27.67 23.55
C LEU A 107 17.04 27.87 22.81
N TYR A 108 17.11 27.41 21.58
CA TYR A 108 18.30 27.57 20.77
C TYR A 108 18.65 29.03 20.53
N ARG A 109 17.65 29.84 20.30
CA ARG A 109 17.87 31.23 19.95
C ARG A 109 18.12 32.11 21.14
N HIS A 110 17.74 31.71 22.33
CA HIS A 110 17.87 32.49 23.55
C HIS A 110 17.29 33.89 23.40
N ASP A 111 16.25 34.00 22.60
CA ASP A 111 15.61 35.27 22.29
C ASP A 111 14.21 35.28 22.90
N ALA A 112 14.07 36.08 23.97
CA ALA A 112 12.80 36.13 24.68
C ALA A 112 11.66 36.66 23.83
N ALA A 113 11.96 37.64 22.97
CA ALA A 113 10.95 38.22 22.10
C ALA A 113 10.50 37.17 21.07
N TYR A 114 11.44 36.44 20.50
CA TYR A 114 11.15 35.39 19.56
C TYR A 114 10.33 34.29 20.22
N ALA A 115 10.70 33.90 21.42
CA ALA A 115 9.98 32.85 22.13
C ALA A 115 8.52 33.26 22.40
N ARG A 116 8.30 34.54 22.74
CA ARG A 116 6.94 35.05 22.96
C ARG A 116 6.12 35.01 21.68
N GLU A 117 6.72 35.38 20.56
CA GLU A 117 6.02 35.33 19.29
C GLU A 117 5.61 33.90 18.92
N GLN A 118 6.48 32.95 19.18
CA GLN A 118 6.15 31.54 18.92
C GLN A 118 5.04 31.03 19.82
N GLY A 119 5.04 31.48 21.07
CA GLY A 119 3.98 31.13 22.00
C GLY A 119 2.63 31.67 21.55
N ASP A 120 2.61 32.87 21.00
CA ASP A 120 1.39 33.52 20.55
C ASP A 120 0.78 32.83 19.33
N LEU A 121 1.58 32.12 18.59
CA LEU A 121 1.10 31.40 17.38
C LEU A 121 0.36 30.12 17.68
N ASP A 122 0.42 29.64 18.88
CA ASP A 122 -0.30 28.41 19.25
C ASP A 122 -1.82 28.66 19.42
#